data_ca8cedd32972bda1905537dc3ddde5b0
#
_entry.id   ca8cedd32972bda1905537dc3ddde5b0
#
_cell.length_a   1.000
_cell.length_b   1.000
_cell.length_c   1.000
_cell.angle_alpha   90.00
_cell.angle_beta   90.00
_cell.angle_gamma   90.00
#
_symmetry.space_group_name_H-M   'P 1'
#
loop_
_entity.id
_entity.type
_entity.pdbx_description
1 polymer ?
#
loop_
_entity_poly.entity_id
_entity_poly.type
_entity_poly.pdbx_seq_one_letter_code
_entity_poly.pdbx_strand_id
1 'polypeptide(L)'
;VKYILQGLAPHLDWLQQRLSAQGLPVTRDRQPLPAWLPADWQGIWLGDSWLDLDTDASPGLSAREQSCERHGAPLLELAGEWQAEGSRHGFILYYGGPKPPAPAAQALLDALSPLPGCWLPCGPPGSGRFCLQAFAGLRHACQQALPLGAAPSGIDWQAGLARQLDLADKLGQLAENYLTQHAPDYLQGPKPEHWRLPPGQQAHFAANLAACLHLAASGRQDWRQLLQRLAAHAPSAA
;
A
#
# COMPACT_ATOMS: atom_id res chain seq x y z
N VAL A 1 -20.29 -13.55 12.34
CA VAL A 1 -20.37 -12.44 11.36
C VAL A 1 -20.39 -13.03 9.96
N LYS A 2 -21.28 -12.55 9.08
CA LYS A 2 -21.34 -12.94 7.66
C LYS A 2 -20.62 -11.87 6.85
N TYR A 3 -19.62 -12.25 6.10
CA TYR A 3 -18.87 -11.33 5.23
C TYR A 3 -19.56 -11.20 3.88
N ILE A 4 -19.80 -9.97 3.42
CA ILE A 4 -20.48 -9.72 2.15
C ILE A 4 -19.52 -8.98 1.22
N LEU A 5 -19.11 -9.63 0.14
CA LEU A 5 -18.26 -9.04 -0.88
C LEU A 5 -19.12 -8.26 -1.88
N GLN A 6 -18.72 -7.03 -2.17
CA GLN A 6 -19.35 -6.17 -3.15
C GLN A 6 -18.32 -5.67 -4.18
N GLY A 7 -18.72 -5.66 -5.45
CA GLY A 7 -17.89 -5.15 -6.55
C GLY A 7 -17.73 -6.15 -7.69
N LEU A 8 -17.05 -5.68 -8.74
CA LEU A 8 -16.84 -6.43 -9.99
C LEU A 8 -15.36 -6.79 -10.24
N ALA A 9 -14.46 -6.38 -9.35
CA ALA A 9 -13.04 -6.64 -9.55
C ALA A 9 -12.72 -8.14 -9.53
N PRO A 10 -11.87 -8.64 -10.46
CA PRO A 10 -11.55 -10.06 -10.57
C PRO A 10 -10.97 -10.67 -9.29
N HIS A 11 -10.22 -9.90 -8.52
CA HIS A 11 -9.62 -10.37 -7.28
C HIS A 11 -10.64 -10.74 -6.20
N LEU A 12 -11.88 -10.23 -6.27
CA LEU A 12 -12.94 -10.60 -5.34
C LEU A 12 -13.30 -12.09 -5.43
N ASP A 13 -13.15 -12.72 -6.59
CA ASP A 13 -13.35 -14.16 -6.75
C ASP A 13 -12.28 -14.96 -5.98
N TRP A 14 -11.02 -14.49 -6.04
CA TRP A 14 -9.92 -15.11 -5.31
C TRP A 14 -10.07 -14.95 -3.80
N LEU A 15 -10.53 -13.77 -3.35
CA LEU A 15 -10.84 -13.52 -1.93
C LEU A 15 -11.97 -14.42 -1.46
N GLN A 16 -13.06 -14.54 -2.22
CA GLN A 16 -14.16 -15.43 -1.89
C GLN A 16 -13.71 -16.89 -1.76
N GLN A 17 -12.92 -17.37 -2.74
CA GLN A 17 -12.36 -18.71 -2.73
C GLN A 17 -11.50 -18.94 -1.46
N ARG A 18 -10.61 -18.01 -1.15
CA ARG A 18 -9.73 -18.09 0.02
C ARG A 18 -10.52 -18.11 1.32
N LEU A 19 -11.45 -17.18 1.51
CA LEU A 19 -12.27 -17.07 2.72
C LEU A 19 -13.12 -18.34 2.92
N SER A 20 -13.73 -18.85 1.86
CA SER A 20 -14.50 -20.10 1.90
C SER A 20 -13.63 -21.30 2.28
N ALA A 21 -12.41 -21.40 1.73
CA ALA A 21 -11.44 -22.44 2.06
C ALA A 21 -10.97 -22.38 3.53
N GLN A 22 -10.97 -21.18 4.14
CA GLN A 22 -10.68 -20.97 5.56
C GLN A 22 -11.91 -21.11 6.46
N GLY A 23 -13.06 -21.52 5.92
CA GLY A 23 -14.29 -21.76 6.68
C GLY A 23 -15.03 -20.49 7.10
N LEU A 24 -14.70 -19.32 6.55
CA LEU A 24 -15.41 -18.10 6.85
C LEU A 24 -16.69 -17.98 5.99
N PRO A 25 -17.84 -17.62 6.61
CA PRO A 25 -19.11 -17.47 5.89
C PRO A 25 -19.07 -16.20 5.03
N VAL A 26 -18.85 -16.38 3.75
CA VAL A 26 -18.76 -15.31 2.76
C VAL A 26 -19.85 -15.42 1.71
N THR A 27 -20.40 -14.29 1.26
CA THR A 27 -21.42 -14.24 0.21
C THR A 27 -21.20 -13.00 -0.70
N ARG A 28 -21.76 -13.06 -1.91
CA ARG A 28 -21.93 -11.90 -2.81
C ARG A 28 -23.39 -11.45 -2.90
N ASP A 29 -24.27 -12.06 -2.11
CA ASP A 29 -25.65 -11.64 -2.04
C ASP A 29 -25.72 -10.24 -1.39
N ARG A 30 -26.29 -9.28 -2.12
CA ARG A 30 -26.42 -7.90 -1.64
C ARG A 30 -27.43 -7.73 -0.48
N GLN A 31 -28.25 -8.72 -0.19
CA GLN A 31 -29.06 -8.69 1.01
C GLN A 31 -28.32 -9.46 2.13
N PRO A 32 -27.90 -8.83 3.24
CA PRO A 32 -28.41 -7.57 3.81
C PRO A 32 -27.41 -6.40 3.80
N LEU A 33 -26.92 -5.95 2.65
CA LEU A 33 -26.09 -4.75 2.64
C LEU A 33 -26.91 -3.51 3.01
N PRO A 34 -26.31 -2.52 3.71
CA PRO A 34 -26.97 -1.27 4.01
C PRO A 34 -27.39 -0.53 2.74
N ALA A 35 -28.59 0.04 2.73
CA ALA A 35 -29.13 0.75 1.56
C ALA A 35 -28.32 2.00 1.18
N TRP A 36 -27.58 2.58 2.13
CA TRP A 36 -26.73 3.73 1.90
C TRP A 36 -25.41 3.40 1.22
N LEU A 37 -25.01 2.10 1.20
CA LEU A 37 -23.74 1.69 0.61
C LEU A 37 -23.84 1.73 -0.92
N PRO A 38 -23.05 2.56 -1.63
CA PRO A 38 -23.09 2.67 -3.07
C PRO A 38 -22.73 1.34 -3.76
N ALA A 39 -23.45 1.04 -4.85
CA ALA A 39 -23.32 -0.24 -5.53
C ALA A 39 -21.98 -0.43 -6.27
N ASP A 40 -21.32 0.68 -6.61
CA ASP A 40 -20.06 0.74 -7.33
C ASP A 40 -18.83 0.62 -6.42
N TRP A 41 -19.01 0.69 -5.09
CA TRP A 41 -17.91 0.48 -4.16
C TRP A 41 -17.46 -0.98 -4.18
N GLN A 42 -16.15 -1.16 -4.09
CA GLN A 42 -15.52 -2.48 -4.08
C GLN A 42 -14.93 -2.76 -2.70
N GLY A 43 -15.41 -3.80 -2.06
CA GLY A 43 -14.96 -4.12 -0.71
C GLY A 43 -15.75 -5.22 -0.03
N ILE A 44 -15.62 -5.27 1.29
CA ILE A 44 -16.25 -6.28 2.14
C ILE A 44 -17.00 -5.60 3.28
N TRP A 45 -18.29 -5.89 3.38
CA TRP A 45 -19.09 -5.52 4.53
C TRP A 45 -18.88 -6.52 5.67
N LEU A 46 -18.50 -6.02 6.85
CA LEU A 46 -18.19 -6.84 8.04
C LEU A 46 -19.34 -6.90 9.05
N GLY A 47 -20.49 -6.31 8.69
CA GLY A 47 -21.66 -6.24 9.56
C GLY A 47 -21.87 -4.87 10.21
N ASP A 48 -20.81 -4.21 10.59
CA ASP A 48 -20.80 -2.88 11.22
C ASP A 48 -19.80 -1.90 10.59
N SER A 49 -18.92 -2.38 9.72
CA SER A 49 -17.85 -1.60 9.11
C SER A 49 -17.67 -1.97 7.64
N TRP A 50 -17.14 -1.03 6.86
CA TRP A 50 -16.80 -1.23 5.46
C TRP A 50 -15.29 -1.38 5.30
N LEU A 51 -14.84 -2.53 4.76
CA LEU A 51 -13.46 -2.75 4.37
C LEU A 51 -13.30 -2.46 2.88
N ASP A 52 -12.70 -1.33 2.58
CA ASP A 52 -12.48 -0.83 1.22
C ASP A 52 -11.31 -1.57 0.55
N LEU A 53 -11.53 -2.08 -0.65
CA LEU A 53 -10.54 -2.78 -1.49
C LEU A 53 -10.19 -1.99 -2.75
N ASP A 54 -10.80 -0.83 -2.95
CA ASP A 54 -10.61 -0.04 -4.15
C ASP A 54 -9.31 0.75 -4.09
N THR A 55 -8.29 0.21 -4.74
CA THR A 55 -6.95 0.79 -4.76
C THR A 55 -6.81 1.94 -5.76
N ASP A 56 -7.70 2.03 -6.75
CA ASP A 56 -7.59 3.01 -7.85
C ASP A 56 -8.54 4.19 -7.69
N ALA A 57 -9.26 4.24 -6.59
CA ALA A 57 -10.33 5.19 -6.44
C ALA A 57 -9.89 6.64 -6.37
N SER A 58 -10.23 7.33 -7.40
CA SER A 58 -10.62 8.72 -7.35
C SER A 58 -12.15 8.77 -7.49
N PRO A 59 -12.87 9.48 -6.70
CA PRO A 59 -12.53 10.52 -5.76
C PRO A 59 -12.48 10.00 -4.34
N GLY A 60 -11.32 10.21 -3.81
CA GLY A 60 -11.15 10.38 -2.41
C GLY A 60 -11.71 9.35 -1.46
N LEU A 61 -10.78 8.56 -0.92
CA LEU A 61 -10.93 7.88 0.36
C LEU A 61 -11.66 8.77 1.38
N SER A 62 -11.36 10.09 1.45
CA SER A 62 -12.04 11.06 2.33
C SER A 62 -13.55 11.14 2.11
N ALA A 63 -14.03 11.08 0.87
CA ALA A 63 -15.47 11.13 0.61
C ALA A 63 -16.18 9.84 1.07
N ARG A 64 -15.51 8.69 0.92
CA ARG A 64 -16.00 7.40 1.42
C ARG A 64 -15.96 7.36 2.95
N GLU A 65 -14.88 7.84 3.54
CA GLU A 65 -14.73 7.96 4.99
C GLU A 65 -15.87 8.82 5.59
N GLN A 66 -16.11 10.01 5.05
CA GLN A 66 -17.23 10.85 5.45
C GLN A 66 -18.59 10.19 5.24
N SER A 67 -18.75 9.40 4.16
CA SER A 67 -20.00 8.67 3.94
C SER A 67 -20.19 7.58 4.99
N CYS A 68 -19.17 6.82 5.29
CA CYS A 68 -19.18 5.80 6.33
C CYS A 68 -19.45 6.42 7.72
N GLU A 69 -18.76 7.51 8.07
CA GLU A 69 -18.93 8.21 9.35
C GLU A 69 -20.36 8.71 9.54
N ARG A 70 -20.97 9.31 8.50
CA ARG A 70 -22.38 9.76 8.57
C ARG A 70 -23.37 8.64 8.91
N HIS A 71 -23.01 7.41 8.62
CA HIS A 71 -23.86 6.24 8.89
C HIS A 71 -23.35 5.39 10.08
N GLY A 72 -22.36 5.90 10.83
CA GLY A 72 -21.82 5.23 12.01
C GLY A 72 -21.09 3.92 11.71
N ALA A 73 -20.66 3.71 10.45
CA ALA A 73 -19.91 2.53 10.00
C ALA A 73 -18.45 2.93 9.76
N PRO A 74 -17.48 2.50 10.57
CA PRO A 74 -16.07 2.81 10.31
C PRO A 74 -15.62 2.35 8.92
N LEU A 75 -14.88 3.21 8.21
CA LEU A 75 -14.15 2.81 7.02
C LEU A 75 -12.84 2.16 7.45
N LEU A 76 -12.57 0.99 6.90
CA LEU A 76 -11.31 0.27 6.97
C LEU A 76 -10.73 0.17 5.55
N GLU A 77 -9.43 0.02 5.42
CA GLU A 77 -8.78 -0.17 4.13
C GLU A 77 -8.01 -1.48 4.11
N LEU A 78 -8.07 -2.20 3.00
CA LEU A 78 -7.21 -3.33 2.73
C LEU A 78 -6.61 -3.22 1.34
N ALA A 79 -5.34 -2.89 1.27
CA ALA A 79 -4.55 -2.99 0.07
C ALA A 79 -3.80 -4.32 0.05
N GLY A 80 -3.67 -4.94 -1.11
CA GLY A 80 -3.02 -6.24 -1.22
C GLY A 80 -2.42 -6.49 -2.59
N GLU A 81 -1.47 -7.41 -2.63
CA GLU A 81 -0.95 -7.93 -3.90
C GLU A 81 -1.89 -9.03 -4.40
N TRP A 82 -2.86 -8.61 -5.21
CA TRP A 82 -3.92 -9.50 -5.69
C TRP A 82 -3.42 -10.34 -6.86
N GLN A 83 -3.14 -11.62 -6.61
CA GLN A 83 -2.73 -12.61 -7.59
C GLN A 83 -3.56 -13.89 -7.41
N ALA A 84 -3.79 -14.63 -8.49
CA ALA A 84 -4.62 -15.82 -8.45
C ALA A 84 -4.14 -16.89 -7.44
N GLU A 85 -2.81 -17.03 -7.33
CA GLU A 85 -2.15 -17.93 -6.39
C GLU A 85 -2.47 -17.62 -4.93
N GLY A 86 -2.77 -16.36 -4.61
CA GLY A 86 -3.18 -15.94 -3.27
C GLY A 86 -4.47 -16.61 -2.79
N SER A 87 -5.33 -17.06 -3.70
CA SER A 87 -6.52 -17.83 -3.32
C SER A 87 -6.17 -19.15 -2.61
N ARG A 88 -4.98 -19.71 -2.86
CA ARG A 88 -4.47 -20.95 -2.23
C ARG A 88 -3.51 -20.67 -1.10
N HIS A 89 -2.60 -19.73 -1.28
CA HIS A 89 -1.45 -19.51 -0.39
C HIS A 89 -1.60 -18.29 0.53
N GLY A 90 -2.64 -17.48 0.34
CA GLY A 90 -2.82 -16.19 1.01
C GLY A 90 -2.18 -15.02 0.26
N PHE A 91 -2.52 -13.82 0.68
CA PHE A 91 -2.12 -12.57 0.04
C PHE A 91 -1.18 -11.77 0.93
N ILE A 92 -0.29 -10.97 0.34
CA ILE A 92 0.46 -9.94 1.06
C ILE A 92 -0.50 -8.77 1.29
N LEU A 93 -0.73 -8.42 2.54
CA LEU A 93 -1.80 -7.50 2.95
C LEU A 93 -1.25 -6.31 3.74
N TYR A 94 -1.78 -5.13 3.41
CA TYR A 94 -1.52 -3.85 4.04
C TYR A 94 -2.83 -3.28 4.57
N TYR A 95 -2.96 -3.22 5.88
CA TYR A 95 -4.20 -2.82 6.54
C TYR A 95 -4.14 -1.37 7.00
N GLY A 96 -5.15 -0.58 6.63
CA GLY A 96 -5.40 0.75 7.13
C GLY A 96 -6.66 0.77 8.00
N GLY A 97 -6.50 1.11 9.29
CA GLY A 97 -7.59 1.12 10.23
C GLY A 97 -7.11 1.11 11.68
N PRO A 98 -8.03 1.00 12.66
CA PRO A 98 -7.69 0.96 14.08
C PRO A 98 -6.80 -0.23 14.41
N LYS A 99 -5.97 -0.06 15.42
CA LYS A 99 -5.07 -1.08 15.95
C LYS A 99 -5.28 -1.24 17.46
N PRO A 100 -5.65 -2.42 17.96
CA PRO A 100 -5.91 -3.65 17.20
C PRO A 100 -7.17 -3.52 16.30
N PRO A 101 -7.26 -4.30 15.21
CA PRO A 101 -8.49 -4.40 14.44
C PRO A 101 -9.64 -4.96 15.28
N ALA A 102 -10.87 -4.63 14.89
CA ALA A 102 -12.05 -5.30 15.44
C ALA A 102 -12.01 -6.82 15.14
N PRO A 103 -12.59 -7.68 16.00
CA PRO A 103 -12.48 -9.15 15.85
C PRO A 103 -12.89 -9.67 14.48
N ALA A 104 -13.92 -9.09 13.85
CA ALA A 104 -14.36 -9.50 12.51
C ALA A 104 -13.30 -9.14 11.44
N ALA A 105 -12.71 -7.95 11.52
CA ALA A 105 -11.65 -7.54 10.61
C ALA A 105 -10.39 -8.39 10.82
N GLN A 106 -9.99 -8.66 12.07
CA GLN A 106 -8.84 -9.50 12.35
C GLN A 106 -9.01 -10.92 11.81
N ALA A 107 -10.16 -11.55 12.06
CA ALA A 107 -10.42 -12.90 11.55
C ALA A 107 -10.35 -12.96 10.01
N LEU A 108 -10.84 -11.93 9.33
CA LEU A 108 -10.76 -11.82 7.89
C LEU A 108 -9.31 -11.63 7.41
N LEU A 109 -8.54 -10.74 8.04
CA LEU A 109 -7.13 -10.50 7.72
C LEU A 109 -6.29 -11.77 7.91
N ASP A 110 -6.50 -12.49 9.01
CA ASP A 110 -5.82 -13.75 9.32
C ASP A 110 -6.15 -14.85 8.31
N ALA A 111 -7.40 -14.91 7.83
CA ALA A 111 -7.81 -15.88 6.83
C ALA A 111 -7.28 -15.55 5.43
N LEU A 112 -7.17 -14.27 5.07
CA LEU A 112 -6.67 -13.82 3.77
C LEU A 112 -5.14 -13.89 3.68
N SER A 113 -4.43 -13.73 4.78
CA SER A 113 -2.96 -13.78 4.80
C SER A 113 -2.43 -15.22 4.65
N PRO A 114 -1.14 -15.42 4.33
CA PRO A 114 -0.52 -16.75 4.25
C PRO A 114 -0.58 -17.51 5.57
N LEU A 115 -0.34 -16.83 6.67
CA LEU A 115 -0.46 -17.34 8.04
C LEU A 115 -1.15 -16.27 8.90
N PRO A 116 -1.88 -16.65 9.96
CA PRO A 116 -2.46 -15.70 10.90
C PRO A 116 -1.43 -14.70 11.42
N GLY A 117 -1.77 -13.42 11.41
CA GLY A 117 -0.88 -12.33 11.81
C GLY A 117 0.16 -11.92 10.76
N CYS A 118 0.22 -12.57 9.59
CA CYS A 118 1.13 -12.19 8.48
C CYS A 118 0.51 -11.11 7.59
N TRP A 119 0.03 -10.03 8.19
CA TRP A 119 -0.43 -8.82 7.53
C TRP A 119 0.15 -7.59 8.23
N LEU A 120 0.30 -6.50 7.52
CA LEU A 120 0.95 -5.29 8.03
C LEU A 120 -0.08 -4.22 8.41
N PRO A 121 -0.22 -3.87 9.71
CA PRO A 121 -0.98 -2.69 10.13
C PRO A 121 -0.18 -1.43 9.79
N CYS A 122 -0.68 -0.62 8.87
CA CYS A 122 0.04 0.52 8.32
C CYS A 122 -0.25 1.84 9.03
N GLY A 123 -1.48 2.02 9.54
CA GLY A 123 -1.97 3.27 10.13
C GLY A 123 -3.46 3.47 9.82
N PRO A 124 -3.97 4.70 9.80
CA PRO A 124 -5.36 4.99 9.44
C PRO A 124 -5.66 4.60 7.97
N PRO A 125 -6.93 4.64 7.53
CA PRO A 125 -7.28 4.44 6.13
C PRO A 125 -6.45 5.33 5.18
N GLY A 126 -6.03 4.80 4.03
CA GLY A 126 -5.04 5.41 3.11
C GLY A 126 -3.61 4.92 3.31
N SER A 127 -3.29 4.39 4.49
CA SER A 127 -1.95 3.92 4.84
C SER A 127 -1.58 2.61 4.14
N GLY A 128 -2.54 1.72 3.95
CA GLY A 128 -2.32 0.43 3.27
C GLY A 128 -1.95 0.63 1.81
N ARG A 129 -2.68 1.48 1.11
CA ARG A 129 -2.41 1.85 -0.29
C ARG A 129 -1.05 2.51 -0.46
N PHE A 130 -0.72 3.46 0.41
CA PHE A 130 0.59 4.10 0.39
C PHE A 130 1.71 3.05 0.53
N CYS A 131 1.61 2.16 1.52
CA CYS A 131 2.61 1.10 1.73
C CYS A 131 2.71 0.16 0.52
N LEU A 132 1.59 -0.27 -0.06
CA LEU A 132 1.57 -1.10 -1.26
C LEU A 132 2.33 -0.42 -2.41
N GLN A 133 2.05 0.86 -2.69
CA GLN A 133 2.70 1.62 -3.75
C GLN A 133 4.20 1.83 -3.47
N ALA A 134 4.56 2.18 -2.25
CA ALA A 134 5.96 2.37 -1.85
C ALA A 134 6.78 1.07 -2.00
N PHE A 135 6.27 -0.05 -1.50
CA PHE A 135 6.96 -1.34 -1.63
C PHE A 135 6.99 -1.86 -3.07
N ALA A 136 5.94 -1.63 -3.86
CA ALA A 136 5.94 -1.95 -5.28
C ALA A 136 7.02 -1.17 -6.03
N GLY A 137 7.15 0.14 -5.74
CA GLY A 137 8.20 0.98 -6.32
C GLY A 137 9.61 0.51 -5.94
N LEU A 138 9.83 0.24 -4.65
CA LEU A 138 11.12 -0.28 -4.17
C LEU A 138 11.47 -1.64 -4.80
N ARG A 139 10.52 -2.55 -4.87
CA ARG A 139 10.72 -3.87 -5.51
C ARG A 139 11.04 -3.72 -6.99
N HIS A 140 10.31 -2.87 -7.71
CA HIS A 140 10.59 -2.60 -9.13
C HIS A 140 12.02 -2.08 -9.32
N ALA A 141 12.49 -1.19 -8.45
CA ALA A 141 13.85 -0.70 -8.50
C ALA A 141 14.89 -1.80 -8.28
N CYS A 142 14.67 -2.66 -7.28
CA CYS A 142 15.57 -3.78 -7.04
C CYS A 142 15.65 -4.73 -8.26
N GLN A 143 14.52 -4.99 -8.90
CA GLN A 143 14.47 -5.81 -10.11
C GLN A 143 15.21 -5.16 -11.31
N GLN A 144 15.10 -3.85 -11.44
CA GLN A 144 15.81 -3.08 -12.48
C GLN A 144 17.32 -2.95 -12.22
N ALA A 145 17.72 -2.95 -10.94
CA ALA A 145 19.13 -2.85 -10.54
C ALA A 145 19.90 -4.17 -10.70
N LEU A 146 19.20 -5.28 -10.92
CA LEU A 146 19.78 -6.61 -11.15
C LEU A 146 19.70 -7.00 -12.63
N PRO A 147 20.46 -6.41 -13.57
CA PRO A 147 20.69 -7.00 -14.87
C PRO A 147 21.65 -8.17 -14.64
N LEU A 148 21.12 -9.31 -14.25
CA LEU A 148 21.84 -10.57 -14.02
C LEU A 148 22.16 -11.28 -15.35
N GLY A 149 22.61 -10.54 -16.33
CA GLY A 149 23.14 -11.07 -17.55
C GLY A 149 24.31 -10.19 -17.95
N ALA A 150 25.51 -10.67 -17.74
CA ALA A 150 26.71 -9.99 -18.19
C ALA A 150 26.58 -9.61 -19.66
N ALA A 151 26.16 -8.38 -19.93
CA ALA A 151 26.42 -7.79 -21.23
C ALA A 151 27.94 -7.55 -21.32
N PRO A 152 28.61 -7.99 -22.36
CA PRO A 152 30.07 -7.82 -22.55
C PRO A 152 30.48 -6.32 -22.59
N SER A 153 29.56 -5.42 -22.68
CA SER A 153 29.77 -3.98 -22.88
C SER A 153 29.90 -3.12 -21.60
N GLY A 154 29.94 -3.74 -20.43
CA GLY A 154 30.10 -2.97 -19.18
C GLY A 154 28.78 -2.44 -18.60
N ILE A 155 28.84 -1.99 -17.34
CA ILE A 155 27.69 -1.43 -16.61
C ILE A 155 27.57 0.05 -16.97
N ASP A 156 26.43 0.46 -17.52
CA ASP A 156 26.09 1.87 -17.71
C ASP A 156 25.67 2.50 -16.37
N TRP A 157 26.67 2.96 -15.62
CA TRP A 157 26.47 3.61 -14.31
C TRP A 157 25.64 4.89 -14.41
N GLN A 158 25.76 5.63 -15.50
CA GLN A 158 25.05 6.90 -15.68
C GLN A 158 23.54 6.65 -15.84
N ALA A 159 23.16 5.69 -16.69
CA ALA A 159 21.76 5.28 -16.83
C ALA A 159 21.22 4.65 -15.54
N GLY A 160 22.05 3.90 -14.81
CA GLY A 160 21.70 3.34 -13.51
C GLY A 160 21.38 4.41 -12.48
N LEU A 161 22.25 5.40 -12.31
CA LEU A 161 22.05 6.53 -11.40
C LEU A 161 20.85 7.39 -11.78
N ALA A 162 20.63 7.65 -13.08
CA ALA A 162 19.48 8.41 -13.55
C ALA A 162 18.15 7.72 -13.17
N ARG A 163 18.07 6.39 -13.34
CA ARG A 163 16.89 5.59 -12.92
C ARG A 163 16.67 5.62 -11.42
N GLN A 164 17.74 5.53 -10.61
CA GLN A 164 17.62 5.61 -9.15
C GLN A 164 17.12 6.98 -8.70
N LEU A 165 17.56 8.07 -9.33
CA LEU A 165 17.07 9.40 -9.04
C LEU A 165 15.59 9.58 -9.41
N ASP A 166 15.17 9.11 -10.58
CA ASP A 166 13.76 9.14 -11.02
C ASP A 166 12.85 8.38 -10.04
N LEU A 167 13.27 7.18 -9.62
CA LEU A 167 12.53 6.43 -8.61
C LEU A 167 12.45 7.18 -7.29
N ALA A 168 13.58 7.70 -6.82
CA ALA A 168 13.63 8.42 -5.57
C ALA A 168 12.76 9.70 -5.63
N ASP A 169 12.63 10.36 -6.79
CA ASP A 169 11.68 11.45 -7.01
C ASP A 169 10.24 11.01 -6.87
N LYS A 170 9.88 9.91 -7.53
CA LYS A 170 8.53 9.35 -7.47
C LYS A 170 8.15 8.92 -6.05
N LEU A 171 9.04 8.23 -5.35
CA LEU A 171 8.82 7.83 -3.96
C LEU A 171 8.77 9.03 -3.01
N GLY A 172 9.60 10.04 -3.23
CA GLY A 172 9.57 11.28 -2.46
C GLY A 172 8.25 12.04 -2.63
N GLN A 173 7.77 12.16 -3.87
CA GLN A 173 6.48 12.81 -4.15
C GLN A 173 5.30 12.01 -3.56
N LEU A 174 5.32 10.68 -3.68
CA LEU A 174 4.32 9.81 -3.07
C LEU A 174 4.30 10.00 -1.55
N ALA A 175 5.47 10.03 -0.92
CA ALA A 175 5.63 10.23 0.52
C ALA A 175 5.16 11.62 0.98
N GLU A 176 5.52 12.67 0.27
CA GLU A 176 5.11 14.04 0.57
C GLU A 176 3.59 14.20 0.48
N ASN A 177 2.98 13.67 -0.58
CA ASN A 177 1.52 13.67 -0.74
C ASN A 177 0.84 12.95 0.42
N TYR A 178 1.34 11.76 0.78
CA TYR A 178 0.80 11.00 1.90
C TYR A 178 0.94 11.75 3.23
N LEU A 179 2.12 12.29 3.54
CA LEU A 179 2.36 13.02 4.79
C LEU A 179 1.49 14.25 4.89
N THR A 180 1.37 15.02 3.81
CA THR A 180 0.54 16.24 3.78
C THR A 180 -0.92 15.92 4.09
N GLN A 181 -1.43 14.80 3.61
CA GLN A 181 -2.84 14.42 3.76
C GLN A 181 -3.13 13.72 5.10
N HIS A 182 -2.23 12.86 5.58
CA HIS A 182 -2.53 11.94 6.68
C HIS A 182 -1.66 12.10 7.92
N ALA A 183 -0.47 12.74 7.80
CA ALA A 183 0.48 12.80 8.91
C ALA A 183 1.43 14.02 8.78
N PRO A 184 0.93 15.26 8.76
CA PRO A 184 1.75 16.45 8.53
C PRO A 184 2.86 16.63 9.56
N ASP A 185 2.68 16.16 10.79
CA ASP A 185 3.70 16.20 11.84
C ASP A 185 4.97 15.40 11.51
N TYR A 186 4.88 14.47 10.57
CA TYR A 186 6.02 13.65 10.11
C TYR A 186 6.80 14.28 8.95
N LEU A 187 6.37 15.43 8.42
CA LEU A 187 7.14 16.17 7.41
C LEU A 187 8.51 16.63 7.92
N GLN A 188 8.66 16.81 9.22
CA GLN A 188 9.92 17.15 9.88
C GLN A 188 10.84 15.94 10.08
N GLY A 189 10.38 14.76 9.78
CA GLY A 189 11.09 13.50 9.90
C GLY A 189 10.32 12.42 10.67
N PRO A 190 10.80 11.18 10.60
CA PRO A 190 10.19 10.07 11.32
C PRO A 190 10.40 10.22 12.85
N LYS A 191 9.51 9.63 13.63
CA LYS A 191 9.61 9.66 15.10
C LYS A 191 10.64 8.64 15.59
N PRO A 192 11.75 9.06 16.23
CA PRO A 192 12.86 8.18 16.60
C PRO A 192 12.47 7.01 17.50
N GLU A 193 11.49 7.20 18.37
CA GLU A 193 10.96 6.18 19.29
C GLU A 193 10.38 4.96 18.58
N HIS A 194 9.92 5.12 17.32
CA HIS A 194 9.33 4.05 16.55
C HIS A 194 10.37 3.19 15.81
N TRP A 195 11.58 3.68 15.59
CA TRP A 195 12.61 2.98 14.81
C TRP A 195 13.06 1.65 15.42
N ARG A 196 12.94 1.52 16.73
CA ARG A 196 13.31 0.29 17.46
C ARG A 196 12.17 -0.73 17.49
N LEU A 197 10.97 -0.34 17.09
CA LEU A 197 9.80 -1.21 17.10
C LEU A 197 9.66 -1.91 15.75
N PRO A 198 9.33 -3.21 15.75
CA PRO A 198 8.92 -3.89 14.51
C PRO A 198 7.77 -3.14 13.81
N PRO A 199 7.70 -3.16 12.47
CA PRO A 199 6.67 -2.43 11.71
C PRO A 199 5.25 -2.65 12.24
N GLY A 200 4.89 -3.89 12.54
CA GLY A 200 3.58 -4.24 13.09
C GLY A 200 3.30 -3.70 14.50
N GLN A 201 4.28 -3.19 15.22
CA GLN A 201 4.13 -2.60 16.55
C GLN A 201 4.11 -1.07 16.56
N GLN A 202 4.48 -0.44 15.44
CA GLN A 202 4.45 1.01 15.31
C GLN A 202 3.00 1.51 15.26
N ALA A 203 2.74 2.65 15.90
CA ALA A 203 1.41 3.25 15.89
C ALA A 203 0.98 3.69 14.48
N HIS A 204 1.93 4.18 13.68
CA HIS A 204 1.70 4.68 12.33
C HIS A 204 2.91 4.34 11.43
N PHE A 205 3.00 3.09 11.01
CA PHE A 205 4.12 2.61 10.20
C PHE A 205 4.26 3.37 8.87
N ALA A 206 3.15 3.61 8.17
CA ALA A 206 3.16 4.31 6.90
C ALA A 206 3.73 5.74 7.02
N ALA A 207 3.41 6.47 8.09
CA ALA A 207 3.95 7.81 8.30
C ALA A 207 5.46 7.80 8.54
N ASN A 208 5.98 6.83 9.30
CA ASN A 208 7.41 6.67 9.49
C ASN A 208 8.11 6.30 8.18
N LEU A 209 7.56 5.36 7.40
CA LEU A 209 8.09 5.00 6.08
C LEU A 209 8.09 6.21 5.14
N ALA A 210 6.98 6.95 5.08
CA ALA A 210 6.87 8.14 4.25
C ALA A 210 7.90 9.23 4.65
N ALA A 211 8.08 9.48 5.94
CA ALA A 211 9.08 10.42 6.43
C ALA A 211 10.51 10.00 6.04
N CYS A 212 10.83 8.71 6.12
CA CYS A 212 12.13 8.20 5.66
C CYS A 212 12.32 8.41 4.15
N LEU A 213 11.30 8.09 3.34
CA LEU A 213 11.37 8.29 1.89
C LEU A 213 11.48 9.76 1.51
N HIS A 214 10.74 10.63 2.19
CA HIS A 214 10.79 12.09 1.99
C HIS A 214 12.18 12.65 2.32
N LEU A 215 12.78 12.26 3.45
CA LEU A 215 14.14 12.66 3.82
C LEU A 215 15.18 12.14 2.82
N ALA A 216 15.11 10.86 2.44
CA ALA A 216 15.98 10.29 1.44
C ALA A 216 15.86 11.01 0.09
N ALA A 217 14.68 11.53 -0.20
CA ALA A 217 14.40 12.31 -1.39
C ALA A 217 14.98 13.72 -1.35
N SER A 218 15.07 14.38 -0.20
CA SER A 218 15.49 15.77 -0.07
C SER A 218 16.99 16.01 -0.35
N GLY A 219 17.86 15.03 -0.11
CA GLY A 219 19.31 15.14 -0.33
C GLY A 219 19.79 14.98 -1.79
N ARG A 220 18.90 14.96 -2.78
CA ARG A 220 19.20 14.56 -4.18
C ARG A 220 19.72 15.67 -5.09
N GLN A 221 19.68 16.91 -4.66
CA GLN A 221 20.08 18.04 -5.50
C GLN A 221 21.56 17.94 -5.91
N ASP A 222 22.43 17.49 -5.01
CA ASP A 222 23.85 17.32 -5.26
C ASP A 222 24.14 16.20 -6.28
N TRP A 223 23.37 15.10 -6.23
CA TRP A 223 23.50 13.99 -7.18
C TRP A 223 23.04 14.37 -8.59
N ARG A 224 21.98 15.17 -8.73
CA ARG A 224 21.54 15.69 -10.02
C ARG A 224 22.59 16.61 -10.65
N GLN A 225 23.20 17.50 -9.87
CA GLN A 225 24.27 18.35 -10.33
C GLN A 225 25.48 17.53 -10.77
N LEU A 226 25.82 16.47 -10.03
CA LEU A 226 26.91 15.57 -10.40
C LEU A 226 26.64 14.90 -11.74
N LEU A 227 25.43 14.32 -11.95
CA LEU A 227 25.05 13.69 -13.22
C LEU A 227 25.08 14.68 -14.39
N GLN A 228 24.61 15.91 -14.20
CA GLN A 228 24.68 16.95 -15.23
C GLN A 228 26.12 17.28 -15.61
N ARG A 229 27.02 17.36 -14.63
CA ARG A 229 28.46 17.57 -14.88
C ARG A 229 29.09 16.38 -15.64
N LEU A 230 28.77 15.16 -15.25
CA LEU A 230 29.25 13.95 -15.94
C LEU A 230 28.74 13.89 -17.38
N ALA A 231 27.46 14.21 -17.62
CA ALA A 231 26.89 14.24 -18.96
C ALA A 231 27.55 15.33 -19.85
N ALA A 232 27.87 16.49 -19.27
CA ALA A 232 28.52 17.58 -19.98
C ALA A 232 29.98 17.25 -20.38
N HIS A 233 30.63 16.30 -19.72
CA HIS A 233 32.03 15.90 -19.96
C HIS A 233 32.12 14.51 -20.67
N ALA A 234 31.00 13.92 -21.05
CA ALA A 234 31.03 12.67 -21.84
C ALA A 234 31.66 12.98 -23.22
N PRO A 235 32.72 12.26 -23.63
CA PRO A 235 33.26 12.42 -24.96
C PRO A 235 32.20 12.15 -26.01
N SER A 236 32.01 13.09 -26.96
CA SER A 236 31.14 12.86 -28.12
C SER A 236 31.57 11.55 -28.75
N ALA A 237 30.66 10.57 -28.76
CA ALA A 237 30.90 9.32 -29.48
C ALA A 237 31.11 9.68 -30.96
N ALA A 238 32.37 9.60 -31.40
CA ALA A 238 32.76 9.78 -32.79
C ALA A 238 32.47 8.49 -33.58
#